data_106889db17373983236e55377dca12c9
#
_entry.id   106889db17373983236e55377dca12c9
#
_cell.length_a   1.000
_cell.length_b   1.000
_cell.length_c   1.000
_cell.angle_alpha   90.00
_cell.angle_beta   90.00
_cell.angle_gamma   90.00
#
_symmetry.space_group_name_H-M   'P 1'
#
loop_
_entity.id
_entity.type
_entity.pdbx_description
1 polymer ?
#
loop_
_entity_poly.entity_id
_entity_poly.type
_entity_poly.pdbx_seq_one_letter_code
_entity_poly.pdbx_strand_id
1 'polypeptide(L)'
;APGSGFASHHAYPGGLVTHTALNVLSAENLYRSYVDVNGLELSYDDAVGGEILHDLHKPWVFQWLESGECRKEETLAATGEHHVLSIAESMKRNLPATLVVAQACAHEHPASKEGEKLVVGWIEAAAVIAGRDPVASGYLAPDRKTIPLPRRMEGWVVHLADHDWVISSSACKWSVEALKTLASEVYGVKDEKTFNAVRNYVLANLTAMRL
;
A
#
# COMPACT_ATOMS: atom_id res chain seq x y z
N ALA A 1 7.98 -6.54 -7.24
CA ALA A 1 7.99 -5.08 -7.09
C ALA A 1 8.61 -4.68 -5.76
N PRO A 2 9.08 -3.45 -5.59
CA PRO A 2 9.38 -2.85 -4.29
C PRO A 2 8.08 -2.61 -3.52
N GLY A 3 8.19 -2.31 -2.21
CA GLY A 3 7.04 -1.95 -1.39
C GLY A 3 6.42 -0.61 -1.79
N SER A 4 7.25 0.40 -2.12
CA SER A 4 6.78 1.71 -2.60
C SER A 4 7.90 2.46 -3.33
N GLY A 5 8.07 2.18 -4.62
CA GLY A 5 9.08 2.85 -5.44
C GLY A 5 10.53 2.54 -5.06
N PHE A 6 11.47 3.24 -5.70
CA PHE A 6 12.90 2.97 -5.56
C PHE A 6 13.56 3.64 -4.34
N ALA A 7 12.99 4.73 -3.84
CA ALA A 7 13.59 5.54 -2.79
C ALA A 7 12.71 5.67 -1.52
N SER A 8 11.76 4.76 -1.35
CA SER A 8 10.83 4.75 -0.21
C SER A 8 11.03 3.49 0.65
N HIS A 9 9.95 2.96 1.26
CA HIS A 9 10.02 1.77 2.09
C HIS A 9 10.12 0.48 1.27
N HIS A 10 10.77 -0.54 1.82
CA HIS A 10 10.95 -1.84 1.14
C HIS A 10 11.42 -1.70 -0.31
N ALA A 11 12.33 -0.75 -0.56
CA ALA A 11 12.77 -0.34 -1.89
C ALA A 11 13.81 -1.30 -2.47
N TYR A 12 13.44 -2.58 -2.63
CA TYR A 12 14.28 -3.67 -3.13
C TYR A 12 13.41 -4.74 -3.83
N PRO A 13 14.02 -5.61 -4.68
CA PRO A 13 13.31 -6.73 -5.29
C PRO A 13 12.67 -7.64 -4.24
N GLY A 14 11.36 -7.88 -4.35
CA GLY A 14 10.59 -8.65 -3.36
C GLY A 14 10.03 -7.81 -2.20
N GLY A 15 10.37 -6.53 -2.11
CA GLY A 15 9.94 -5.66 -1.00
C GLY A 15 8.43 -5.56 -0.82
N LEU A 16 7.65 -5.65 -1.90
CA LEU A 16 6.19 -5.68 -1.81
C LEU A 16 5.68 -6.88 -0.99
N VAL A 17 6.30 -8.05 -1.14
CA VAL A 17 5.89 -9.24 -0.36
C VAL A 17 6.16 -9.02 1.13
N THR A 18 7.32 -8.45 1.47
CA THR A 18 7.66 -8.12 2.86
C THR A 18 6.70 -7.09 3.44
N HIS A 19 6.42 -6.02 2.70
CA HIS A 19 5.46 -4.98 3.06
C HIS A 19 4.07 -5.58 3.33
N THR A 20 3.51 -6.31 2.37
CA THR A 20 2.19 -6.94 2.51
C THR A 20 2.15 -7.90 3.70
N ALA A 21 3.19 -8.70 3.92
CA ALA A 21 3.23 -9.64 5.05
C ALA A 21 3.23 -8.92 6.40
N LEU A 22 4.00 -7.83 6.55
CA LEU A 22 4.01 -7.01 7.75
C LEU A 22 2.64 -6.35 7.99
N ASN A 23 2.05 -5.81 6.95
CA ASN A 23 0.76 -5.13 7.02
C ASN A 23 -0.37 -6.09 7.39
N VAL A 24 -0.39 -7.29 6.81
CA VAL A 24 -1.35 -8.33 7.19
C VAL A 24 -1.24 -8.72 8.66
N LEU A 25 -0.01 -8.96 9.15
CA LEU A 25 0.20 -9.27 10.57
C LEU A 25 -0.19 -8.10 11.49
N SER A 26 0.05 -6.87 11.06
CA SER A 26 -0.38 -5.66 11.77
C SER A 26 -1.90 -5.56 11.82
N ALA A 27 -2.59 -5.78 10.68
CA ALA A 27 -4.05 -5.78 10.59
C ALA A 27 -4.68 -6.85 11.50
N GLU A 28 -4.12 -8.06 11.53
CA GLU A 28 -4.59 -9.12 12.43
C GLU A 28 -4.46 -8.74 13.91
N ASN A 29 -3.33 -8.15 14.30
CA ASN A 29 -3.12 -7.72 15.68
C ASN A 29 -4.03 -6.54 16.06
N LEU A 30 -4.19 -5.56 15.18
CA LEU A 30 -5.11 -4.44 15.38
C LEU A 30 -6.56 -4.93 15.48
N TYR A 31 -6.99 -5.80 14.56
CA TYR A 31 -8.30 -6.42 14.59
C TYR A 31 -8.58 -7.07 15.96
N ARG A 32 -7.69 -7.95 16.42
CA ARG A 32 -7.83 -8.61 17.73
C ARG A 32 -7.91 -7.62 18.87
N SER A 33 -7.03 -6.61 18.87
CA SER A 33 -7.02 -5.58 19.92
C SER A 33 -8.33 -4.82 20.00
N TYR A 34 -8.89 -4.42 18.86
CA TYR A 34 -10.15 -3.67 18.83
C TYR A 34 -11.36 -4.54 19.17
N VAL A 35 -11.38 -5.80 18.76
CA VAL A 35 -12.44 -6.74 19.12
C VAL A 35 -12.36 -7.09 20.61
N ASP A 36 -11.19 -7.50 21.10
CA ASP A 36 -11.01 -8.03 22.45
C ASP A 36 -11.09 -6.94 23.55
N VAL A 37 -10.54 -5.75 23.27
CA VAL A 37 -10.46 -4.67 24.25
C VAL A 37 -11.65 -3.70 24.15
N ASN A 38 -12.03 -3.34 22.92
CA ASN A 38 -13.09 -2.35 22.71
C ASN A 38 -14.45 -2.96 22.40
N GLY A 39 -14.53 -4.27 22.19
CA GLY A 39 -15.77 -4.97 21.84
C GLY A 39 -16.36 -4.57 20.50
N LEU A 40 -15.50 -4.12 19.54
CA LEU A 40 -15.98 -3.75 18.21
C LEU A 40 -16.38 -5.00 17.41
N GLU A 41 -17.50 -4.88 16.70
CA GLU A 41 -17.92 -5.87 15.70
C GLU A 41 -17.25 -5.52 14.35
N LEU A 42 -16.19 -6.24 14.02
CA LEU A 42 -15.42 -6.06 12.78
C LEU A 42 -15.44 -7.34 11.94
N SER A 43 -15.43 -7.18 10.62
CA SER A 43 -15.18 -8.27 9.68
C SER A 43 -13.68 -8.51 9.55
N TYR A 44 -13.23 -9.68 9.97
CA TYR A 44 -11.84 -10.12 9.78
C TYR A 44 -11.47 -10.15 8.30
N ASP A 45 -12.35 -10.70 7.47
CA ASP A 45 -12.12 -10.85 6.04
C ASP A 45 -12.00 -9.49 5.33
N ASP A 46 -12.79 -8.49 5.73
CA ASP A 46 -12.72 -7.15 5.15
C ASP A 46 -11.45 -6.40 5.60
N ALA A 47 -11.04 -6.54 6.86
CA ALA A 47 -9.84 -5.90 7.37
C ALA A 47 -8.56 -6.49 6.75
N VAL A 48 -8.40 -7.81 6.83
CA VAL A 48 -7.21 -8.51 6.31
C VAL A 48 -7.22 -8.56 4.79
N GLY A 49 -8.38 -8.80 4.17
CA GLY A 49 -8.53 -8.80 2.71
C GLY A 49 -8.27 -7.42 2.10
N GLY A 50 -8.73 -6.35 2.76
CA GLY A 50 -8.44 -4.97 2.34
C GLY A 50 -6.95 -4.70 2.32
N GLU A 51 -6.23 -5.19 3.33
CA GLU A 51 -4.78 -5.05 3.44
C GLU A 51 -4.02 -5.87 2.38
N ILE A 52 -4.45 -7.10 2.11
CA ILE A 52 -3.84 -7.92 1.04
C ILE A 52 -3.99 -7.26 -0.33
N LEU A 53 -5.10 -6.58 -0.57
CA LEU A 53 -5.48 -6.07 -1.88
C LEU A 53 -5.10 -4.61 -2.14
N HIS A 54 -4.76 -3.81 -1.10
CA HIS A 54 -4.55 -2.37 -1.27
C HIS A 54 -3.46 -2.05 -2.30
N ASP A 55 -2.42 -2.85 -2.34
CA ASP A 55 -1.23 -2.70 -3.17
C ASP A 55 -1.16 -3.63 -4.40
N LEU A 56 -2.27 -4.26 -4.75
CA LEU A 56 -2.36 -5.28 -5.80
C LEU A 56 -1.72 -4.86 -7.14
N HIS A 57 -1.78 -3.58 -7.50
CA HIS A 57 -1.26 -3.08 -8.78
C HIS A 57 0.20 -2.61 -8.75
N LYS A 58 0.87 -2.56 -7.60
CA LYS A 58 2.30 -2.19 -7.53
C LYS A 58 3.21 -3.00 -8.46
N PRO A 59 3.00 -4.32 -8.70
CA PRO A 59 3.83 -5.06 -9.66
C PRO A 59 3.77 -4.55 -11.10
N TRP A 60 2.65 -3.95 -11.52
CA TRP A 60 2.50 -3.37 -12.86
C TRP A 60 2.99 -1.93 -12.93
N VAL A 61 2.95 -1.22 -11.84
CA VAL A 61 3.36 0.18 -11.73
C VAL A 61 4.85 0.30 -11.50
N PHE A 62 5.40 -0.38 -10.49
CA PHE A 62 6.80 -0.33 -10.10
C PHE A 62 7.63 -1.44 -10.77
N GLN A 63 7.90 -1.29 -12.06
CA GLN A 63 8.73 -2.22 -12.82
C GLN A 63 10.21 -1.86 -12.71
N TRP A 64 11.07 -2.88 -12.53
CA TRP A 64 12.51 -2.69 -12.50
C TRP A 64 13.06 -2.39 -13.90
N LEU A 65 13.97 -1.43 -13.96
CA LEU A 65 14.67 -0.99 -15.16
C LEU A 65 16.05 -1.63 -15.24
N GLU A 66 16.67 -1.59 -16.43
CA GLU A 66 18.04 -2.08 -16.63
C GLU A 66 19.10 -1.33 -15.83
N SER A 67 18.79 -0.09 -15.41
CA SER A 67 19.63 0.71 -14.52
C SER A 67 19.66 0.19 -13.08
N GLY A 68 18.79 -0.78 -12.72
CA GLY A 68 18.58 -1.24 -11.36
C GLY A 68 17.65 -0.34 -10.54
N GLU A 69 17.14 0.74 -11.10
CA GLU A 69 16.06 1.55 -10.53
C GLU A 69 14.69 0.94 -10.84
N CYS A 70 13.62 1.49 -10.30
CA CYS A 70 12.28 1.15 -10.76
C CYS A 70 11.57 2.35 -11.38
N ARG A 71 10.61 2.07 -12.25
CA ARG A 71 9.70 3.07 -12.82
C ARG A 71 9.05 3.86 -11.68
N LYS A 72 8.91 5.17 -11.87
CA LYS A 72 8.10 6.01 -10.98
C LYS A 72 6.63 5.83 -11.34
N GLU A 73 5.78 5.85 -10.33
CA GLU A 73 4.35 5.86 -10.55
C GLU A 73 3.83 7.25 -10.94
N GLU A 74 2.71 7.26 -11.63
CA GLU A 74 1.98 8.48 -11.98
C GLU A 74 0.96 8.83 -10.88
N THR A 75 0.54 10.09 -10.84
CA THR A 75 -0.53 10.53 -9.93
C THR A 75 -1.89 10.34 -10.58
N LEU A 76 -2.79 9.67 -9.89
CA LEU A 76 -4.17 9.48 -10.32
C LEU A 76 -5.12 9.83 -9.16
N ALA A 77 -6.05 10.75 -9.39
CA ALA A 77 -7.00 11.22 -8.37
C ALA A 77 -6.32 11.66 -7.05
N ALA A 78 -5.20 12.40 -7.15
CA ALA A 78 -4.41 12.91 -6.04
C ALA A 78 -3.75 11.85 -5.14
N THR A 79 -3.60 10.61 -5.63
CA THR A 79 -2.81 9.55 -5.00
C THR A 79 -1.94 8.84 -6.03
N GLY A 80 -1.13 7.86 -5.63
CA GLY A 80 -0.42 7.00 -6.58
C GLY A 80 -1.38 6.16 -7.42
N GLU A 81 -1.05 5.98 -8.72
CA GLU A 81 -1.93 5.26 -9.65
C GLU A 81 -2.23 3.83 -9.19
N HIS A 82 -1.27 3.15 -8.52
CA HIS A 82 -1.47 1.77 -8.05
C HIS A 82 -2.68 1.64 -7.13
N HIS A 83 -2.94 2.64 -6.29
CA HIS A 83 -4.04 2.61 -5.32
C HIS A 83 -5.40 2.59 -6.03
N VAL A 84 -5.65 3.55 -6.92
CA VAL A 84 -6.91 3.63 -7.68
C VAL A 84 -7.08 2.41 -8.59
N LEU A 85 -6.02 1.94 -9.23
CA LEU A 85 -6.04 0.76 -10.08
C LEU A 85 -6.33 -0.52 -9.29
N SER A 86 -5.80 -0.66 -8.07
CA SER A 86 -6.10 -1.79 -7.18
C SER A 86 -7.57 -1.83 -6.80
N ILE A 87 -8.16 -0.68 -6.43
CA ILE A 87 -9.59 -0.57 -6.14
C ILE A 87 -10.43 -0.92 -7.37
N ALA A 88 -10.07 -0.39 -8.55
CA ALA A 88 -10.79 -0.67 -9.80
C ALA A 88 -10.76 -2.15 -10.18
N GLU A 89 -9.65 -2.84 -9.96
CA GLU A 89 -9.54 -4.29 -10.20
C GLU A 89 -10.44 -5.09 -9.25
N SER A 90 -10.49 -4.73 -7.97
CA SER A 90 -11.40 -5.33 -7.00
C SER A 90 -12.86 -5.15 -7.40
N MET A 91 -13.23 -3.96 -7.88
CA MET A 91 -14.57 -3.68 -8.43
C MET A 91 -14.89 -4.52 -9.68
N LYS A 92 -13.95 -4.65 -10.61
CA LYS A 92 -14.09 -5.49 -11.83
C LYS A 92 -14.30 -6.96 -11.50
N ARG A 93 -13.65 -7.44 -10.45
CA ARG A 93 -13.79 -8.83 -9.96
C ARG A 93 -15.05 -9.05 -9.13
N ASN A 94 -15.87 -8.03 -8.93
CA ASN A 94 -17.10 -8.09 -8.12
C ASN A 94 -16.82 -8.54 -6.67
N LEU A 95 -15.73 -8.08 -6.08
CA LEU A 95 -15.48 -8.32 -4.66
C LEU A 95 -16.54 -7.62 -3.80
N PRO A 96 -16.79 -8.07 -2.56
CA PRO A 96 -17.78 -7.47 -1.68
C PRO A 96 -17.56 -5.96 -1.51
N ALA A 97 -18.64 -5.18 -1.51
CA ALA A 97 -18.54 -3.73 -1.43
C ALA A 97 -17.86 -3.26 -0.14
N THR A 98 -18.10 -3.94 0.98
CA THR A 98 -17.46 -3.65 2.27
C THR A 98 -15.94 -3.83 2.21
N LEU A 99 -15.46 -4.87 1.54
CA LEU A 99 -14.05 -5.12 1.31
C LEU A 99 -13.42 -4.03 0.42
N VAL A 100 -14.09 -3.65 -0.67
CA VAL A 100 -13.61 -2.60 -1.59
C VAL A 100 -13.51 -1.24 -0.87
N VAL A 101 -14.48 -0.91 -0.02
CA VAL A 101 -14.45 0.33 0.77
C VAL A 101 -13.33 0.27 1.82
N ALA A 102 -13.13 -0.86 2.50
CA ALA A 102 -12.02 -1.03 3.44
C ALA A 102 -10.66 -0.87 2.74
N GLN A 103 -10.45 -1.54 1.60
CA GLN A 103 -9.27 -1.40 0.75
C GLN A 103 -9.00 0.06 0.33
N ALA A 104 -10.05 0.80 -0.04
CA ALA A 104 -9.93 2.20 -0.47
C ALA A 104 -9.42 3.12 0.65
N CYS A 105 -9.53 2.73 1.91
CA CYS A 105 -9.06 3.50 3.06
C CYS A 105 -7.57 3.31 3.37
N ALA A 106 -6.82 2.47 2.68
CA ALA A 106 -5.42 2.19 3.01
C ALA A 106 -4.55 3.45 3.14
N HIS A 107 -4.61 4.34 2.17
CA HIS A 107 -3.76 5.54 2.14
C HIS A 107 -4.35 6.77 2.85
N GLU A 108 -5.61 6.72 3.22
CA GLU A 108 -6.28 7.74 4.03
C GLU A 108 -7.54 7.13 4.67
N HIS A 109 -7.89 7.56 5.86
CA HIS A 109 -9.08 7.10 6.54
C HIS A 109 -10.16 8.20 6.60
N PRO A 110 -11.45 7.87 6.60
CA PRO A 110 -12.52 8.87 6.58
C PRO A 110 -12.85 9.41 8.00
N ALA A 111 -11.84 9.78 8.78
CA ALA A 111 -12.02 10.33 10.14
C ALA A 111 -12.37 11.83 10.11
N SER A 112 -11.95 12.53 9.08
CA SER A 112 -12.27 13.94 8.84
C SER A 112 -13.08 14.08 7.55
N LYS A 113 -13.70 15.24 7.34
CA LYS A 113 -14.39 15.53 6.07
C LYS A 113 -13.43 15.54 4.88
N GLU A 114 -12.22 16.01 5.12
CA GLU A 114 -11.16 16.08 4.11
C GLU A 114 -10.67 14.68 3.75
N GLY A 115 -10.41 13.83 4.73
CA GLY A 115 -10.01 12.44 4.52
C GLY A 115 -11.10 11.63 3.82
N GLU A 116 -12.36 11.74 4.26
CA GLU A 116 -13.49 11.08 3.60
C GLU A 116 -13.65 11.53 2.13
N LYS A 117 -13.44 12.83 1.86
CA LYS A 117 -13.48 13.35 0.49
C LYS A 117 -12.42 12.74 -0.41
N LEU A 118 -11.21 12.48 0.12
CA LEU A 118 -10.15 11.80 -0.65
C LEU A 118 -10.55 10.36 -0.96
N VAL A 119 -10.97 9.60 0.05
CA VAL A 119 -11.41 8.20 -0.14
C VAL A 119 -12.57 8.11 -1.14
N VAL A 120 -13.56 8.98 -1.03
CA VAL A 120 -14.68 9.08 -2.00
C VAL A 120 -14.17 9.36 -3.41
N GLY A 121 -13.24 10.29 -3.56
CA GLY A 121 -12.64 10.62 -4.86
C GLY A 121 -11.92 9.43 -5.50
N TRP A 122 -11.21 8.63 -4.72
CA TRP A 122 -10.54 7.41 -5.21
C TRP A 122 -11.53 6.33 -5.63
N ILE A 123 -12.59 6.12 -4.83
CA ILE A 123 -13.68 5.19 -5.16
C ILE A 123 -14.38 5.62 -6.45
N GLU A 124 -14.68 6.92 -6.63
CA GLU A 124 -15.27 7.43 -7.86
C GLU A 124 -14.37 7.22 -9.08
N ALA A 125 -13.10 7.56 -8.99
CA ALA A 125 -12.14 7.35 -10.06
C ALA A 125 -12.01 5.86 -10.42
N ALA A 126 -11.91 4.99 -9.42
CA ALA A 126 -11.87 3.54 -9.61
C ALA A 126 -13.16 3.00 -10.25
N ALA A 127 -14.32 3.49 -9.84
CA ALA A 127 -15.62 3.10 -10.41
C ALA A 127 -15.74 3.47 -11.90
N VAL A 128 -15.24 4.64 -12.29
CA VAL A 128 -15.16 5.04 -13.71
C VAL A 128 -14.29 4.06 -14.50
N ILE A 129 -13.11 3.71 -14.01
CA ILE A 129 -12.19 2.74 -14.64
C ILE A 129 -12.82 1.35 -14.70
N ALA A 130 -13.54 0.94 -13.67
CA ALA A 130 -14.21 -0.35 -13.60
C ALA A 130 -15.50 -0.42 -14.43
N GLY A 131 -16.04 0.71 -14.90
CA GLY A 131 -17.34 0.79 -15.57
C GLY A 131 -18.50 0.46 -14.63
N ARG A 132 -18.43 0.93 -13.36
CA ARG A 132 -19.44 0.67 -12.31
C ARG A 132 -20.09 1.98 -11.86
N ASP A 133 -21.36 1.91 -11.46
CA ASP A 133 -21.95 2.99 -10.65
C ASP A 133 -21.62 2.73 -9.17
N PRO A 134 -20.91 3.66 -8.49
CA PRO A 134 -20.44 3.43 -7.14
C PRO A 134 -21.57 3.39 -6.10
N VAL A 135 -22.70 4.06 -6.35
CA VAL A 135 -23.87 4.02 -5.45
C VAL A 135 -24.64 2.73 -5.64
N ALA A 136 -24.97 2.38 -6.88
CA ALA A 136 -25.71 1.15 -7.18
C ALA A 136 -24.92 -0.11 -6.76
N SER A 137 -23.58 -0.03 -6.76
CA SER A 137 -22.69 -1.11 -6.33
C SER A 137 -22.41 -1.13 -4.81
N GLY A 138 -22.91 -0.14 -4.06
CA GLY A 138 -22.75 -0.05 -2.62
C GLY A 138 -21.37 0.44 -2.14
N TYR A 139 -20.57 1.04 -3.01
CA TYR A 139 -19.27 1.60 -2.66
C TYR A 139 -19.37 3.00 -2.06
N LEU A 140 -20.39 3.77 -2.44
CA LEU A 140 -20.69 5.10 -1.89
C LEU A 140 -22.14 5.20 -1.41
N ALA A 141 -22.37 6.12 -0.48
CA ALA A 141 -23.70 6.51 -0.06
C ALA A 141 -24.47 7.20 -1.20
N PRO A 142 -25.83 7.31 -1.12
CA PRO A 142 -26.64 7.92 -2.18
C PRO A 142 -26.30 9.38 -2.51
N ASP A 143 -25.69 10.10 -1.58
CA ASP A 143 -25.24 11.49 -1.79
C ASP A 143 -23.97 11.60 -2.65
N ARG A 144 -23.30 10.49 -2.95
CA ARG A 144 -22.00 10.39 -3.65
C ARG A 144 -20.87 11.21 -3.01
N LYS A 145 -21.00 11.57 -1.76
CA LYS A 145 -20.03 12.40 -1.03
C LYS A 145 -19.51 11.75 0.22
N THR A 146 -20.13 10.67 0.64
CA THR A 146 -19.77 9.93 1.85
C THR A 146 -19.67 8.44 1.56
N ILE A 147 -18.90 7.73 2.39
CA ILE A 147 -18.89 6.27 2.38
C ILE A 147 -20.20 5.73 2.95
N PRO A 148 -20.59 4.45 2.66
CA PRO A 148 -21.85 3.88 3.14
C PRO A 148 -21.97 3.87 4.66
N LEU A 149 -23.20 4.01 5.14
CA LEU A 149 -23.54 3.89 6.56
C LEU A 149 -24.16 2.50 6.86
N PRO A 150 -23.98 1.96 8.07
CA PRO A 150 -23.11 2.47 9.14
C PRO A 150 -21.64 2.40 8.74
N ARG A 151 -20.86 3.40 9.13
CA ARG A 151 -19.41 3.40 8.86
C ARG A 151 -18.76 2.23 9.58
N ARG A 152 -18.09 1.40 8.81
CA ARG A 152 -17.39 0.24 9.35
C ARG A 152 -15.93 0.60 9.61
N MET A 153 -15.40 0.09 10.72
CA MET A 153 -14.06 0.47 11.18
C MET A 153 -12.93 -0.33 10.52
N GLU A 154 -13.25 -1.31 9.66
CA GLU A 154 -12.27 -2.11 8.94
C GLU A 154 -11.32 -1.24 8.09
N GLY A 155 -11.84 -0.17 7.47
CA GLY A 155 -11.01 0.77 6.71
C GLY A 155 -9.98 1.51 7.59
N TRP A 156 -10.26 1.75 8.87
CA TRP A 156 -9.26 2.30 9.81
C TRP A 156 -8.20 1.27 10.18
N VAL A 157 -8.59 -0.01 10.32
CA VAL A 157 -7.64 -1.09 10.57
C VAL A 157 -6.68 -1.22 9.40
N VAL A 158 -7.19 -1.22 8.17
CA VAL A 158 -6.37 -1.24 6.95
C VAL A 158 -5.42 -0.03 6.91
N HIS A 159 -5.92 1.19 7.13
CA HIS A 159 -5.08 2.38 7.14
C HIS A 159 -3.96 2.33 8.19
N LEU A 160 -4.28 1.91 9.41
CA LEU A 160 -3.28 1.82 10.48
C LEU A 160 -2.24 0.72 10.23
N ALA A 161 -2.66 -0.38 9.63
CA ALA A 161 -1.78 -1.51 9.33
C ALA A 161 -0.76 -1.19 8.24
N ASP A 162 -1.10 -0.33 7.27
CA ASP A 162 -0.18 0.13 6.21
C ASP A 162 0.93 1.07 6.74
N HIS A 163 0.91 1.45 8.01
CA HIS A 163 1.87 2.42 8.57
C HIS A 163 3.25 1.85 8.94
N ASP A 164 3.60 0.63 8.59
CA ASP A 164 4.96 0.10 8.77
C ASP A 164 6.01 0.91 8.01
N TRP A 165 5.61 1.61 6.94
CA TRP A 165 6.48 2.48 6.15
C TRP A 165 7.20 3.56 6.98
N VAL A 166 6.65 3.94 8.12
CA VAL A 166 7.27 4.93 9.03
C VAL A 166 8.66 4.47 9.49
N ILE A 167 8.80 3.18 9.84
CA ILE A 167 10.08 2.58 10.25
C ILE A 167 10.87 2.14 9.02
N SER A 168 10.24 1.42 8.10
CA SER A 168 10.92 0.80 6.96
C SER A 168 11.49 1.82 5.97
N SER A 169 10.90 3.00 5.80
CA SER A 169 11.48 4.08 5.00
C SER A 169 12.79 4.59 5.59
N SER A 170 12.82 4.83 6.91
CA SER A 170 14.03 5.28 7.59
C SER A 170 15.13 4.22 7.56
N ALA A 171 14.79 2.96 7.84
CA ALA A 171 15.73 1.86 7.79
C ALA A 171 16.31 1.65 6.38
N CYS A 172 15.48 1.73 5.35
CA CYS A 172 15.92 1.64 3.96
C CYS A 172 16.90 2.78 3.60
N LYS A 173 16.57 4.01 3.97
CA LYS A 173 17.41 5.18 3.72
C LYS A 173 18.80 5.03 4.36
N TRP A 174 18.85 4.70 5.65
CA TRP A 174 20.13 4.52 6.37
C TRP A 174 20.96 3.38 5.79
N SER A 175 20.32 2.26 5.44
CA SER A 175 21.00 1.13 4.81
C SER A 175 21.59 1.50 3.46
N VAL A 176 20.87 2.26 2.63
CA VAL A 176 21.36 2.71 1.33
C VAL A 176 22.53 3.68 1.48
N GLU A 177 22.49 4.61 2.43
CA GLU A 177 23.58 5.55 2.72
C GLU A 177 24.85 4.79 3.16
N ALA A 178 24.73 3.84 4.08
CA ALA A 178 25.83 3.01 4.53
C ALA A 178 26.42 2.15 3.39
N LEU A 179 25.57 1.53 2.60
CA LEU A 179 25.99 0.73 1.44
C LEU A 179 26.71 1.56 0.39
N LYS A 180 26.26 2.80 0.14
CA LYS A 180 26.90 3.70 -0.83
C LYS A 180 28.32 4.06 -0.39
N THR A 181 28.50 4.37 0.87
CA THR A 181 29.84 4.64 1.46
C THR A 181 30.73 3.40 1.34
N LEU A 182 30.26 2.24 1.78
CA LEU A 182 31.00 0.99 1.74
C LEU A 182 31.39 0.60 0.29
N ALA A 183 30.43 0.68 -0.63
CA ALA A 183 30.67 0.37 -2.04
C ALA A 183 31.73 1.25 -2.68
N SER A 184 31.69 2.57 -2.44
CA SER A 184 32.64 3.50 -3.00
C SER A 184 34.03 3.44 -2.35
N GLU A 185 34.11 3.42 -1.02
CA GLU A 185 35.36 3.56 -0.29
C GLU A 185 36.12 2.24 -0.15
N VAL A 186 35.43 1.11 0.01
CA VAL A 186 36.06 -0.20 0.22
C VAL A 186 36.16 -1.00 -1.08
N TYR A 187 35.11 -0.99 -1.88
CA TYR A 187 35.03 -1.83 -3.09
C TYR A 187 35.26 -1.08 -4.41
N GLY A 188 35.47 0.25 -4.35
CA GLY A 188 35.80 1.07 -5.51
C GLY A 188 34.70 1.16 -6.58
N VAL A 189 33.44 0.91 -6.21
CA VAL A 189 32.28 1.07 -7.11
C VAL A 189 32.06 2.56 -7.38
N LYS A 190 32.13 2.95 -8.68
CA LYS A 190 32.04 4.36 -9.09
C LYS A 190 30.83 4.69 -9.93
N ASP A 191 30.25 3.70 -10.58
CA ASP A 191 29.09 3.90 -11.45
C ASP A 191 27.78 3.51 -10.74
N GLU A 192 26.72 4.23 -11.10
CA GLU A 192 25.42 4.09 -10.47
C GLU A 192 24.73 2.76 -10.76
N LYS A 193 24.89 2.23 -11.98
CA LYS A 193 24.28 0.96 -12.37
C LYS A 193 24.83 -0.21 -11.53
N THR A 194 26.17 -0.26 -11.35
CA THR A 194 26.81 -1.27 -10.49
C THR A 194 26.38 -1.08 -9.05
N PHE A 195 26.33 0.18 -8.55
CA PHE A 195 25.85 0.43 -7.20
C PHE A 195 24.39 -0.04 -7.00
N ASN A 196 23.50 0.26 -7.92
CA ASN A 196 22.10 -0.16 -7.86
C ASN A 196 21.95 -1.68 -7.83
N ALA A 197 22.76 -2.42 -8.60
CA ALA A 197 22.77 -3.87 -8.56
C ALA A 197 23.20 -4.40 -7.19
N VAL A 198 24.30 -3.87 -6.62
CA VAL A 198 24.78 -4.24 -5.27
C VAL A 198 23.73 -3.91 -4.22
N ARG A 199 23.18 -2.70 -4.25
CA ARG A 199 22.13 -2.24 -3.35
C ARG A 199 20.92 -3.19 -3.35
N ASN A 200 20.38 -3.47 -4.54
CA ASN A 200 19.20 -4.32 -4.68
C ASN A 200 19.45 -5.74 -4.18
N TYR A 201 20.62 -6.30 -4.48
CA TYR A 201 21.01 -7.62 -4.00
C TYR A 201 21.15 -7.64 -2.46
N VAL A 202 21.88 -6.68 -1.89
CA VAL A 202 22.16 -6.65 -0.44
C VAL A 202 20.85 -6.42 0.33
N LEU A 203 20.04 -5.42 -0.05
CA LEU A 203 18.80 -5.13 0.65
C LEU A 203 17.80 -6.30 0.57
N ALA A 204 17.66 -6.94 -0.59
CA ALA A 204 16.77 -8.10 -0.73
C ALA A 204 17.21 -9.28 0.17
N ASN A 205 18.52 -9.50 0.33
CA ASN A 205 19.04 -10.58 1.13
C ASN A 205 19.06 -10.26 2.65
N LEU A 206 19.44 -9.04 3.02
CA LEU A 206 19.47 -8.63 4.44
C LEU A 206 18.07 -8.61 5.05
N THR A 207 17.07 -8.08 4.32
CA THR A 207 15.70 -8.07 4.83
C THR A 207 15.09 -9.45 4.91
N ALA A 208 15.47 -10.37 4.01
CA ALA A 208 15.10 -11.78 4.12
C ALA A 208 15.75 -12.47 5.32
N MET A 209 16.90 -11.96 5.79
CA MET A 209 17.66 -12.51 6.93
C MET A 209 17.38 -11.81 8.27
N ARG A 210 16.42 -10.91 8.33
CA ARG A 210 16.08 -10.04 9.48
C ARG A 210 17.13 -8.95 9.73
N LEU A 211 16.82 -7.76 9.34
CA LEU A 211 17.40 -6.56 9.97
C LEU A 211 16.84 -6.38 11.37
#